data_0fcb49f944c610b9d8396b4c8024d421
#
_entry.id   0fcb49f944c610b9d8396b4c8024d421
#
_cell.length_a   1.000
_cell.length_b   1.000
_cell.length_c   1.000
_cell.angle_alpha   90.00
_cell.angle_beta   90.00
_cell.angle_gamma   90.00
#
_symmetry.space_group_name_H-M   'P 1'
#
loop_
_entity.id
_entity.type
_entity.pdbx_description
1 polymer ?
#
loop_
_entity_poly.entity_id
_entity_poly.type
_entity_poly.pdbx_seq_one_letter_code
_entity_poly.pdbx_strand_id
1 'polypeptide(L)'
;MTEAIAVFQQGTIKGYVLFQEDLTNRCTAIHLNITGLRPNSEHGFHVHEAGDLTDKCTSMCAHYNPHGKNHGGPDMRNRHVGDLGNIRANTRGEAKYTLYDNVIKLRGKYSILGRGLIIHQDRDDCGQGGDEESLKTGNAGKRIACAVIGYSKTNFQH
;
A
#
# COMPACT_ATOMS: atom_id res chain seq x y z
N MET A 1 -12.17 -17.40 1.37
CA MET A 1 -11.45 -16.13 1.62
C MET A 1 -10.49 -15.86 0.47
N THR A 2 -10.43 -14.62 -0.02
CA THR A 2 -9.49 -14.26 -1.08
C THR A 2 -8.24 -13.65 -0.46
N GLU A 3 -7.09 -14.08 -0.95
CA GLU A 3 -5.80 -13.56 -0.50
C GLU A 3 -5.01 -12.99 -1.68
N ALA A 4 -4.26 -11.93 -1.42
CA ALA A 4 -3.31 -11.34 -2.35
C ALA A 4 -1.99 -11.11 -1.66
N ILE A 5 -0.91 -11.09 -2.42
CA ILE A 5 0.43 -10.91 -1.89
C ILE A 5 1.25 -9.99 -2.76
N ALA A 6 2.05 -9.14 -2.12
CA ALA A 6 3.04 -8.30 -2.79
C ALA A 6 4.41 -8.56 -2.16
N VAL A 7 5.40 -8.92 -2.97
CA VAL A 7 6.74 -9.29 -2.49
C VAL A 7 7.74 -8.20 -2.87
N PHE A 8 8.43 -7.66 -1.88
CA PHE A 8 9.45 -6.62 -2.04
C PHE A 8 10.85 -7.22 -2.04
N GLN A 9 11.67 -6.80 -2.99
CA GLN A 9 13.05 -7.28 -3.14
C GLN A 9 13.97 -6.17 -3.69
N GLN A 10 13.81 -4.93 -3.24
CA GLN A 10 14.64 -3.83 -3.73
C GLN A 10 15.66 -3.39 -2.69
N GLY A 11 16.95 -3.47 -3.04
CA GLY A 11 18.03 -3.04 -2.17
C GLY A 11 18.00 -3.76 -0.84
N THR A 12 17.93 -3.01 0.25
CA THR A 12 17.82 -3.56 1.60
C THR A 12 16.40 -3.95 1.98
N ILE A 13 15.39 -3.44 1.27
CA ILE A 13 13.97 -3.66 1.61
C ILE A 13 13.53 -5.01 1.07
N LYS A 14 13.17 -5.90 1.97
CA LYS A 14 12.75 -7.27 1.64
C LYS A 14 11.56 -7.67 2.48
N GLY A 15 10.79 -8.62 1.95
CA GLY A 15 9.65 -9.17 2.66
C GLY A 15 8.39 -9.15 1.82
N TYR A 16 7.26 -9.18 2.48
CA TYR A 16 5.99 -9.25 1.77
C TYR A 16 4.86 -8.59 2.55
N VAL A 17 3.80 -8.31 1.84
CA VAL A 17 2.52 -7.84 2.40
C VAL A 17 1.45 -8.81 1.94
N LEU A 18 0.75 -9.41 2.89
CA LEU A 18 -0.34 -10.34 2.62
C LEU A 18 -1.67 -9.67 2.92
N PHE A 19 -2.56 -9.66 1.95
CA PHE A 19 -3.91 -9.13 2.07
C PHE A 19 -4.89 -10.28 2.22
N GLN A 20 -5.79 -10.19 3.19
CA GLN A 20 -6.87 -11.15 3.40
C GLN A 20 -8.18 -10.40 3.50
N GLU A 21 -9.05 -10.57 2.51
CA GLU A 21 -10.36 -9.91 2.52
C GLU A 21 -11.39 -10.79 3.23
N ASP A 22 -11.96 -10.27 4.32
CA ASP A 22 -13.06 -10.90 5.04
C ASP A 22 -14.37 -10.30 4.56
N LEU A 23 -15.13 -11.09 3.81
CA LEU A 23 -16.41 -10.65 3.25
C LEU A 23 -17.49 -10.43 4.30
N THR A 24 -17.42 -11.16 5.41
CA THR A 24 -18.38 -11.05 6.48
C THR A 24 -18.31 -9.70 7.17
N ASN A 25 -17.08 -9.26 7.48
CA ASN A 25 -16.82 -8.00 8.17
C ASN A 25 -16.56 -6.84 7.20
N ARG A 26 -16.49 -7.11 5.90
CA ARG A 26 -16.16 -6.13 4.85
C ARG A 26 -14.84 -5.39 5.15
N CYS A 27 -13.89 -6.13 5.67
CA CYS A 27 -12.61 -5.60 6.11
C CYS A 27 -11.49 -6.41 5.48
N THR A 28 -10.40 -5.75 5.11
CA THR A 28 -9.20 -6.41 4.60
C THR A 28 -8.11 -6.31 5.65
N ALA A 29 -7.60 -7.44 6.08
CA ALA A 29 -6.40 -7.50 6.93
C ALA A 29 -5.17 -7.39 6.03
N ILE A 30 -4.23 -6.55 6.42
CA ILE A 30 -2.99 -6.27 5.69
C ILE A 30 -1.84 -6.65 6.61
N HIS A 31 -1.29 -7.84 6.38
CA HIS A 31 -0.20 -8.37 7.21
C HIS A 31 1.13 -7.94 6.62
N LEU A 32 1.85 -7.12 7.37
CA LEU A 32 3.17 -6.62 6.99
C LEU A 32 4.25 -7.57 7.53
N ASN A 33 5.22 -7.90 6.66
CA ASN A 33 6.43 -8.61 7.04
C ASN A 33 7.59 -8.04 6.21
N ILE A 34 8.05 -6.87 6.60
CA ILE A 34 9.02 -6.07 5.84
C ILE A 34 10.23 -5.80 6.71
N THR A 35 11.43 -5.98 6.13
CA THR A 35 12.72 -5.69 6.78
C THR A 35 13.53 -4.73 5.91
N GLY A 36 14.60 -4.19 6.49
CA GLY A 36 15.56 -3.34 5.76
C GLY A 36 15.12 -1.90 5.60
N LEU A 37 14.11 -1.46 6.36
CA LEU A 37 13.71 -0.05 6.44
C LEU A 37 14.66 0.70 7.38
N ARG A 38 14.64 2.04 7.30
CA ARG A 38 15.38 2.86 8.25
C ARG A 38 14.76 2.68 9.65
N PRO A 39 15.58 2.42 10.68
CA PRO A 39 15.05 2.27 12.05
C PRO A 39 14.22 3.46 12.51
N ASN A 40 13.13 3.18 13.19
CA ASN A 40 12.24 4.17 13.79
C ASN A 40 11.65 5.19 12.81
N SER A 41 11.48 4.79 11.54
CA SER A 41 10.95 5.67 10.49
C SER A 41 9.50 5.36 10.16
N GLU A 42 8.82 6.33 9.56
CA GLU A 42 7.50 6.16 8.97
C GLU A 42 7.59 6.36 7.47
N HIS A 43 6.78 5.63 6.73
CA HIS A 43 6.80 5.65 5.27
C HIS A 43 5.37 5.64 4.73
N GLY A 44 5.08 6.55 3.81
CA GLY A 44 3.83 6.51 3.06
C GLY A 44 3.69 5.15 2.37
N PHE A 45 2.48 4.62 2.36
CA PHE A 45 2.19 3.27 1.92
C PHE A 45 0.89 3.28 1.12
N HIS A 46 0.98 3.02 -0.20
CA HIS A 46 -0.15 3.23 -1.09
C HIS A 46 -0.26 2.16 -2.15
N VAL A 47 -1.50 1.86 -2.54
CA VAL A 47 -1.77 1.11 -3.77
C VAL A 47 -1.80 2.13 -4.92
N HIS A 48 -1.02 1.85 -5.96
CA HIS A 48 -0.94 2.63 -7.19
C HIS A 48 -1.70 1.95 -8.32
N GLU A 49 -2.01 2.70 -9.39
CA GLU A 49 -2.90 2.26 -10.46
C GLU A 49 -2.43 0.98 -11.15
N ALA A 50 -1.15 0.92 -11.51
CA ALA A 50 -0.62 -0.10 -12.42
C ALA A 50 0.40 -1.01 -11.72
N GLY A 51 0.28 -2.31 -11.97
CA GLY A 51 1.29 -3.29 -11.58
C GLY A 51 2.39 -3.40 -12.62
N ASP A 52 2.84 -2.27 -13.17
CA ASP A 52 3.80 -2.19 -14.28
C ASP A 52 5.17 -1.80 -13.73
N LEU A 53 6.16 -2.68 -13.93
CA LEU A 53 7.53 -2.50 -13.50
C LEU A 53 8.49 -2.18 -14.66
N THR A 54 7.98 -1.80 -15.84
CA THR A 54 8.83 -1.55 -17.00
C THR A 54 9.77 -0.36 -16.80
N ASP A 55 9.39 0.60 -15.95
CA ASP A 55 10.25 1.70 -15.52
C ASP A 55 10.29 1.74 -14.00
N LYS A 56 10.70 0.64 -13.38
CA LYS A 56 10.78 0.47 -11.92
C LYS A 56 9.45 0.85 -11.27
N CYS A 57 9.50 1.66 -10.20
CA CYS A 57 8.29 2.07 -9.49
C CYS A 57 7.53 3.20 -10.19
N THR A 58 8.18 3.93 -11.10
CA THR A 58 7.57 5.07 -11.81
C THR A 58 6.39 4.62 -12.68
N SER A 59 6.52 3.47 -13.35
CA SER A 59 5.45 2.95 -14.23
C SER A 59 4.22 2.42 -13.50
N MET A 60 4.22 2.43 -12.18
CA MET A 60 3.01 2.13 -11.40
C MET A 60 2.04 3.31 -11.33
N CYS A 61 2.43 4.47 -11.85
CA CYS A 61 1.60 5.68 -12.00
C CYS A 61 1.18 6.31 -10.67
N ALA A 62 -0.02 6.89 -10.61
CA ALA A 62 -0.52 7.59 -9.43
C ALA A 62 -1.18 6.64 -8.43
N HIS A 63 -1.56 7.16 -7.28
CA HIS A 63 -2.37 6.43 -6.31
C HIS A 63 -3.64 5.92 -6.98
N TYR A 64 -4.05 4.70 -6.65
CA TYR A 64 -5.27 4.12 -7.18
C TYR A 64 -6.48 4.94 -6.69
N ASN A 65 -7.11 5.68 -7.59
CA ASN A 65 -8.16 6.66 -7.30
C ASN A 65 -9.32 6.55 -8.29
N PRO A 66 -10.08 5.44 -8.28
CA PRO A 66 -11.15 5.24 -9.26
C PRO A 66 -12.34 6.19 -9.07
N HIS A 67 -12.47 6.83 -7.93
CA HIS A 67 -13.59 7.73 -7.62
C HIS A 67 -13.26 9.22 -7.71
N GLY A 68 -12.05 9.57 -8.14
CA GLY A 68 -11.66 10.97 -8.36
C GLY A 68 -11.64 11.84 -7.10
N LYS A 69 -11.23 11.26 -5.98
CA LYS A 69 -11.14 11.99 -4.70
C LYS A 69 -9.75 12.56 -4.48
N ASN A 70 -9.63 13.48 -3.53
CA ASN A 70 -8.33 13.94 -3.07
C ASN A 70 -7.65 12.89 -2.20
N HIS A 71 -6.33 13.02 -2.06
CA HIS A 71 -5.55 12.21 -1.14
C HIS A 71 -5.96 12.45 0.31
N GLY A 72 -6.00 11.40 1.09
CA GLY A 72 -6.31 11.46 2.51
C GLY A 72 -5.69 10.30 3.28
N GLY A 73 -6.03 10.21 4.55
CA GLY A 73 -5.65 9.09 5.39
C GLY A 73 -6.66 7.95 5.30
N PRO A 74 -6.31 6.75 5.80
CA PRO A 74 -7.15 5.57 5.67
C PRO A 74 -8.50 5.68 6.38
N ASP A 75 -8.61 6.52 7.40
CA ASP A 75 -9.84 6.71 8.18
C ASP A 75 -10.69 7.89 7.69
N MET A 76 -10.28 8.55 6.63
CA MET A 76 -10.98 9.71 6.09
C MET A 76 -11.95 9.28 4.99
N ARG A 77 -13.06 10.03 4.83
CA ARG A 77 -14.00 9.83 3.73
C ARG A 77 -13.39 10.26 2.40
N ASN A 78 -12.70 11.40 2.40
CA ASN A 78 -12.06 11.94 1.21
C ASN A 78 -10.64 11.36 1.14
N ARG A 79 -10.53 10.26 0.43
CA ARG A 79 -9.26 9.55 0.23
C ARG A 79 -9.30 8.81 -1.11
N HIS A 80 -8.11 8.51 -1.66
CA HIS A 80 -7.99 7.52 -2.73
C HIS A 80 -8.26 6.13 -2.17
N VAL A 81 -8.75 5.21 -3.00
CA VAL A 81 -8.89 3.81 -2.58
C VAL A 81 -7.54 3.27 -2.08
N GLY A 82 -6.45 3.64 -2.76
CA GLY A 82 -5.11 3.20 -2.43
C GLY A 82 -4.43 3.85 -1.23
N ASP A 83 -5.08 4.77 -0.54
CA ASP A 83 -4.46 5.53 0.56
C ASP A 83 -4.46 4.74 1.87
N LEU A 84 -3.41 3.97 2.11
CA LEU A 84 -3.27 3.12 3.30
C LEU A 84 -2.51 3.80 4.45
N GLY A 85 -2.17 5.08 4.31
CA GLY A 85 -1.49 5.84 5.35
C GLY A 85 0.00 5.58 5.41
N ASN A 86 0.48 5.24 6.58
CA ASN A 86 1.90 4.99 6.82
C ASN A 86 2.14 3.63 7.42
N ILE A 87 3.31 3.06 7.11
CA ILE A 87 3.86 1.95 7.86
C ILE A 87 4.99 2.47 8.75
N ARG A 88 5.18 1.84 9.90
CA ARG A 88 6.19 2.25 10.87
C ARG A 88 7.20 1.14 11.10
N ALA A 89 8.49 1.48 10.95
CA ALA A 89 9.58 0.58 11.26
C ALA A 89 9.95 0.66 12.74
N ASN A 90 10.28 -0.48 13.33
CA ASN A 90 10.78 -0.56 14.70
C ASN A 90 12.26 -0.17 14.80
N THR A 91 12.89 -0.39 15.96
CA THR A 91 14.30 -0.08 16.20
C THR A 91 15.26 -0.87 15.32
N ARG A 92 14.80 -1.99 14.73
CA ARG A 92 15.59 -2.84 13.82
C ARG A 92 15.24 -2.62 12.34
N GLY A 93 14.43 -1.62 12.02
CA GLY A 93 14.01 -1.36 10.65
C GLY A 93 13.00 -2.37 10.11
N GLU A 94 12.22 -2.97 10.99
CA GLU A 94 11.23 -3.98 10.64
C GLU A 94 9.81 -3.45 10.83
N ALA A 95 8.95 -3.73 9.87
CA ALA A 95 7.50 -3.51 9.98
C ALA A 95 6.82 -4.87 9.91
N LYS A 96 6.52 -5.45 11.07
CA LYS A 96 5.92 -6.78 11.22
C LYS A 96 4.69 -6.68 12.10
N TYR A 97 3.58 -6.27 11.51
CA TYR A 97 2.31 -6.12 12.21
C TYR A 97 1.17 -6.10 11.19
N THR A 98 -0.06 -6.01 11.66
CA THR A 98 -1.25 -6.06 10.83
C THR A 98 -1.98 -4.73 10.86
N LEU A 99 -2.33 -4.23 9.67
CA LEU A 99 -3.25 -3.12 9.47
C LEU A 99 -4.59 -3.65 9.01
N TYR A 100 -5.65 -2.87 9.19
CA TYR A 100 -6.98 -3.20 8.69
C TYR A 100 -7.52 -2.02 7.89
N ASP A 101 -8.13 -2.33 6.74
CA ASP A 101 -8.75 -1.31 5.90
C ASP A 101 -10.08 -1.82 5.36
N ASN A 102 -11.09 -0.96 5.34
CA ASN A 102 -12.41 -1.34 4.86
C ASN A 102 -12.75 -0.76 3.49
N VAL A 103 -11.81 -0.08 2.85
CA VAL A 103 -12.01 0.53 1.53
C VAL A 103 -11.43 -0.32 0.41
N ILE A 104 -10.20 -0.83 0.55
CA ILE A 104 -9.60 -1.70 -0.47
C ILE A 104 -10.36 -3.02 -0.58
N LYS A 105 -10.44 -3.53 -1.81
CA LYS A 105 -11.11 -4.80 -2.12
C LYS A 105 -10.19 -5.67 -2.96
N LEU A 106 -10.25 -6.97 -2.74
CA LEU A 106 -9.52 -7.95 -3.57
C LEU A 106 -10.39 -8.48 -4.72
N ARG A 107 -11.70 -8.25 -4.67
CA ARG A 107 -12.66 -8.72 -5.65
C ARG A 107 -13.51 -7.59 -6.18
N GLY A 108 -14.09 -7.80 -7.37
CA GLY A 108 -15.01 -6.86 -7.98
C GLY A 108 -14.32 -5.81 -8.84
N LYS A 109 -15.09 -4.86 -9.28
CA LYS A 109 -14.68 -3.82 -10.25
C LYS A 109 -13.49 -3.00 -9.78
N TYR A 110 -13.41 -2.76 -8.47
CA TYR A 110 -12.38 -1.90 -7.89
C TYR A 110 -11.28 -2.69 -7.16
N SER A 111 -11.11 -3.96 -7.55
CA SER A 111 -10.06 -4.82 -6.99
C SER A 111 -8.68 -4.20 -7.13
N ILE A 112 -7.86 -4.39 -6.10
CA ILE A 112 -6.45 -3.97 -6.13
C ILE A 112 -5.54 -5.02 -6.77
N LEU A 113 -6.05 -6.20 -7.10
CA LEU A 113 -5.26 -7.25 -7.76
C LEU A 113 -4.70 -6.75 -9.09
N GLY A 114 -3.42 -7.05 -9.33
CA GLY A 114 -2.70 -6.62 -10.53
C GLY A 114 -2.18 -5.20 -10.48
N ARG A 115 -2.50 -4.46 -9.45
CA ARG A 115 -2.00 -3.09 -9.26
C ARG A 115 -0.69 -3.08 -8.49
N GLY A 116 -0.12 -1.91 -8.26
CA GLY A 116 1.15 -1.75 -7.58
C GLY A 116 0.99 -1.37 -6.13
N LEU A 117 1.93 -1.83 -5.30
CA LEU A 117 2.05 -1.41 -3.91
C LEU A 117 3.39 -0.71 -3.74
N ILE A 118 3.38 0.50 -3.20
CA ILE A 118 4.59 1.31 -3.08
C ILE A 118 4.82 1.71 -1.63
N ILE A 119 6.09 1.61 -1.22
CA ILE A 119 6.61 2.18 0.03
C ILE A 119 7.37 3.44 -0.35
N HIS A 120 7.02 4.56 0.28
CA HIS A 120 7.64 5.87 0.02
C HIS A 120 8.73 6.19 1.03
N GLN A 121 9.58 7.14 0.65
CA GLN A 121 10.72 7.55 1.47
C GLN A 121 10.30 8.25 2.75
N ASP A 122 9.27 9.08 2.68
CA ASP A 122 8.87 9.96 3.77
C ASP A 122 7.49 9.61 4.31
N ARG A 123 7.17 10.20 5.45
CA ARG A 123 5.86 10.08 6.07
C ARG A 123 4.79 10.73 5.21
N ASP A 124 3.67 10.07 5.05
CA ASP A 124 2.45 10.60 4.43
C ASP A 124 1.75 11.51 5.44
N ASP A 125 1.45 12.74 5.04
CA ASP A 125 0.74 13.71 5.88
C ASP A 125 -0.79 13.55 5.86
N CYS A 126 -1.30 12.57 5.14
CA CYS A 126 -2.72 12.22 5.04
C CYS A 126 -3.60 13.39 4.56
N GLY A 127 -3.06 14.26 3.70
CA GLY A 127 -3.78 15.40 3.17
C GLY A 127 -3.86 16.59 4.15
N GLN A 128 -3.10 16.54 5.25
CA GLN A 128 -3.12 17.55 6.31
C GLN A 128 -1.99 18.56 6.21
N GLY A 129 -1.17 18.51 5.18
CA GLY A 129 0.04 19.32 5.04
C GLY A 129 -0.21 20.78 4.68
N GLY A 130 -1.41 21.12 4.22
CA GLY A 130 -1.79 22.50 3.91
C GLY A 130 -1.33 23.01 2.55
N ASP A 131 -0.78 22.16 1.68
CA ASP A 131 -0.38 22.51 0.32
C ASP A 131 -1.08 21.62 -0.71
N GLU A 132 -0.91 21.94 -1.99
CA GLU A 132 -1.55 21.24 -3.10
C GLU A 132 -1.03 19.81 -3.22
N GLU A 133 0.27 19.58 -3.00
CA GLU A 133 0.89 18.27 -3.10
C GLU A 133 0.35 17.32 -2.02
N SER A 134 0.02 17.84 -0.83
CA SER A 134 -0.60 17.08 0.25
C SER A 134 -1.91 16.44 -0.20
N LEU A 135 -2.70 17.15 -1.01
CA LEU A 135 -3.99 16.67 -1.52
C LEU A 135 -3.85 15.70 -2.70
N LYS A 136 -2.63 15.51 -3.22
CA LYS A 136 -2.35 14.58 -4.32
C LYS A 136 -1.60 13.34 -3.84
N THR A 137 -0.54 13.51 -3.06
CA THR A 137 0.40 12.45 -2.71
C THR A 137 0.68 12.31 -1.22
N GLY A 138 0.25 13.28 -0.40
CA GLY A 138 0.57 13.32 1.02
C GLY A 138 2.01 13.71 1.32
N ASN A 139 2.73 14.26 0.35
CA ASN A 139 4.14 14.65 0.50
C ASN A 139 5.05 13.49 0.94
N ALA A 140 4.71 12.25 0.55
CA ALA A 140 5.43 11.07 0.99
C ALA A 140 6.78 10.87 0.27
N GLY A 141 7.05 11.66 -0.75
CA GLY A 141 8.36 11.68 -1.42
C GLY A 141 8.61 10.51 -2.35
N LYS A 142 9.89 10.16 -2.49
CA LYS A 142 10.35 9.16 -3.45
C LYS A 142 9.76 7.78 -3.20
N ARG A 143 9.69 6.97 -4.26
CA ARG A 143 9.26 5.57 -4.23
C ARG A 143 10.49 4.72 -3.97
N ILE A 144 10.62 4.17 -2.75
CA ILE A 144 11.83 3.43 -2.36
C ILE A 144 11.69 1.92 -2.53
N ALA A 145 10.47 1.42 -2.61
CA ALA A 145 10.22 0.02 -2.92
C ALA A 145 8.83 -0.15 -3.53
N CYS A 146 8.70 -1.12 -4.42
CA CYS A 146 7.43 -1.42 -5.07
C CYS A 146 7.29 -2.91 -5.37
N ALA A 147 6.05 -3.36 -5.45
CA ALA A 147 5.72 -4.74 -5.75
C ALA A 147 4.37 -4.83 -6.44
N VAL A 148 4.19 -5.80 -7.31
CA VAL A 148 2.90 -6.09 -7.93
C VAL A 148 2.06 -6.90 -6.95
N ILE A 149 0.79 -6.53 -6.81
CA ILE A 149 -0.17 -7.25 -5.97
C ILE A 149 -0.74 -8.40 -6.79
N GLY A 150 -0.37 -9.63 -6.43
CA GLY A 150 -0.79 -10.82 -7.15
C GLY A 150 -1.61 -11.76 -6.28
N TYR A 151 -2.11 -12.83 -6.88
CA TYR A 151 -2.79 -13.87 -6.12
C TYR A 151 -1.81 -14.61 -5.23
N SER A 152 -2.19 -14.85 -3.98
CA SER A 152 -1.45 -15.72 -3.08
C SER A 152 -1.65 -17.19 -3.48
N LYS A 153 -0.60 -18.01 -3.29
CA LYS A 153 -0.70 -19.45 -3.53
C LYS A 153 -1.82 -20.13 -2.75
N THR A 154 -2.21 -19.55 -1.64
CA THR A 154 -3.24 -20.09 -0.75
C THR A 154 -4.59 -20.21 -1.45
N ASN A 155 -4.88 -19.34 -2.44
CA ASN A 155 -6.13 -19.41 -3.21
C ASN A 155 -6.24 -20.67 -4.07
N PHE A 156 -5.12 -21.37 -4.30
CA PHE A 156 -5.03 -22.51 -5.22
C PHE A 156 -4.70 -23.83 -4.50
N GLN A 157 -4.67 -23.81 -3.18
CA GLN A 157 -4.43 -25.00 -2.38
C GLN A 157 -5.76 -25.71 -2.11
N HIS A 158 -5.81 -27.00 -2.46
CA HIS A 158 -7.00 -27.83 -2.35
C HIS A 158 -6.84 -28.89 -1.30
#